data_3406e4b065b3fdca15648d2ff8e7e697
#
_entry.id   3406e4b065b3fdca15648d2ff8e7e697
#
_cell.length_a   1.000
_cell.length_b   1.000
_cell.length_c   1.000
_cell.angle_alpha   90.00
_cell.angle_beta   90.00
_cell.angle_gamma   90.00
#
_symmetry.space_group_name_H-M   'P 1'
#
loop_
_entity.id
_entity.type
_entity.pdbx_description
1 polymer ?
#
loop_
_entity_poly.entity_id
_entity_poly.type
_entity_poly.pdbx_seq_one_letter_code
_entity_poly.pdbx_strand_id
1 'polypeptide(L)'
;MLHHQSTIISIEIFIGYILLMKIKKIDRYQRLRDFHVPISVLDDFFGNQDNLSILNTAWDALINEGCKRDDIAKEISQLIFRDLDIIPEEDTQEL
;
A
#
# COMPACT_ATOMS: atom_id res chain seq x y z
N MET A 1 -11.49 -37.59 9.97
CA MET A 1 -12.49 -36.55 10.21
C MET A 1 -11.88 -35.26 10.66
N LEU A 2 -10.98 -35.31 11.64
CA LEU A 2 -10.30 -34.09 12.08
C LEU A 2 -9.50 -33.44 10.95
N HIS A 3 -8.98 -34.25 10.05
CA HIS A 3 -8.19 -33.74 8.93
C HIS A 3 -9.01 -32.87 7.99
N HIS A 4 -10.28 -33.22 7.79
CA HIS A 4 -11.15 -32.43 6.91
C HIS A 4 -11.41 -31.06 7.50
N GLN A 5 -11.66 -31.00 8.82
CA GLN A 5 -11.88 -29.74 9.48
C GLN A 5 -10.65 -28.85 9.44
N SER A 6 -9.48 -29.44 9.66
CA SER A 6 -8.23 -28.70 9.59
C SER A 6 -8.01 -28.12 8.20
N THR A 7 -8.30 -28.89 7.17
CA THR A 7 -8.13 -28.43 5.79
C THR A 7 -9.05 -27.26 5.48
N ILE A 8 -10.32 -27.36 5.91
CA ILE A 8 -11.30 -26.30 5.69
C ILE A 8 -10.87 -25.02 6.40
N ILE A 9 -10.44 -25.15 7.64
CA ILE A 9 -9.98 -24.00 8.42
C ILE A 9 -8.78 -23.34 7.75
N SER A 10 -7.85 -24.13 7.23
CA SER A 10 -6.67 -23.61 6.55
C SER A 10 -7.05 -22.82 5.31
N ILE A 11 -8.01 -23.30 4.54
CA ILE A 11 -8.49 -22.61 3.34
C ILE A 11 -9.15 -21.30 3.72
N GLU A 12 -9.97 -21.29 4.77
CA GLU A 12 -10.64 -20.06 5.22
C GLU A 12 -9.62 -19.03 5.68
N ILE A 13 -8.62 -19.44 6.43
CA ILE A 13 -7.56 -18.55 6.90
C ILE A 13 -6.80 -17.98 5.71
N PHE A 14 -6.50 -18.81 4.73
CA PHE A 14 -5.77 -18.40 3.54
C PHE A 14 -6.55 -17.36 2.74
N ILE A 15 -7.84 -17.59 2.54
CA ILE A 15 -8.72 -16.66 1.83
C ILE A 15 -8.80 -15.33 2.57
N GLY A 16 -8.98 -15.38 3.89
CA GLY A 16 -9.02 -14.18 4.71
C GLY A 16 -7.73 -13.39 4.63
N TYR A 17 -6.60 -14.07 4.61
CA TYR A 17 -5.28 -13.44 4.49
C TYR A 17 -5.16 -12.71 3.14
N ILE A 18 -5.57 -13.37 2.05
CA ILE A 18 -5.52 -12.78 0.71
C ILE A 18 -6.40 -11.55 0.63
N LEU A 19 -7.62 -11.61 1.17
CA LEU A 19 -8.53 -10.48 1.17
C LEU A 19 -7.96 -9.31 1.96
N LEU A 20 -7.38 -9.59 3.12
CA LEU A 20 -6.76 -8.54 3.93
C LEU A 20 -5.62 -7.86 3.17
N MET A 21 -4.80 -8.61 2.46
CA MET A 21 -3.71 -8.05 1.68
C MET A 21 -4.20 -7.16 0.56
N LYS A 22 -5.30 -7.54 -0.10
CA LYS A 22 -5.89 -6.72 -1.15
C LYS A 22 -6.44 -5.42 -0.59
N ILE A 23 -7.09 -5.48 0.57
CA ILE A 23 -7.63 -4.30 1.23
C ILE A 23 -6.50 -3.34 1.61
N LYS A 24 -5.40 -3.84 2.15
CA LYS A 24 -4.25 -3.01 2.49
C LYS A 24 -3.67 -2.34 1.25
N LYS A 25 -3.57 -3.07 0.16
CA LYS A 25 -3.02 -2.55 -1.08
C LYS A 25 -3.86 -1.38 -1.59
N ILE A 26 -5.18 -1.55 -1.62
CA ILE A 26 -6.10 -0.51 -2.07
C ILE A 26 -6.04 0.71 -1.13
N ASP A 27 -6.03 0.46 0.16
CA ASP A 27 -5.98 1.54 1.15
C ASP A 27 -4.71 2.38 0.98
N ARG A 28 -3.56 1.73 0.84
CA ARG A 28 -2.29 2.43 0.70
C ARG A 28 -2.22 3.22 -0.61
N TYR A 29 -2.74 2.64 -1.69
CA TYR A 29 -2.83 3.33 -2.98
C TYR A 29 -3.62 4.61 -2.84
N GLN A 30 -4.82 4.53 -2.24
CA GLN A 30 -5.70 5.68 -2.08
C GLN A 30 -5.07 6.76 -1.21
N ARG A 31 -4.41 6.37 -0.14
CA ARG A 31 -3.78 7.33 0.76
C ARG A 31 -2.64 8.08 0.08
N LEU A 32 -1.85 7.39 -0.73
CA LEU A 32 -0.78 8.05 -1.49
C LEU A 32 -1.37 8.96 -2.55
N ARG A 33 -2.47 8.56 -3.15
CA ARG A 33 -3.15 9.40 -4.14
C ARG A 33 -3.70 10.67 -3.51
N ASP A 34 -4.14 10.59 -2.26
CA ASP A 34 -4.60 11.76 -1.51
C ASP A 34 -3.49 12.79 -1.32
N PHE A 35 -2.25 12.35 -1.32
CA PHE A 35 -1.08 13.25 -1.23
C PHE A 35 -0.50 13.57 -2.60
N HIS A 36 -1.29 13.39 -3.66
CA HIS A 36 -0.97 13.82 -5.02
C HIS A 36 0.15 13.05 -5.70
N VAL A 37 0.41 11.82 -5.27
CA VAL A 37 1.33 10.95 -6.02
C VAL A 37 0.68 10.62 -7.36
N PRO A 38 1.38 10.86 -8.48
CA PRO A 38 0.79 10.61 -9.80
C PRO A 38 0.36 9.15 -9.98
N ILE A 39 -0.73 8.97 -10.71
CA ILE A 39 -1.31 7.64 -10.93
C ILE A 39 -0.29 6.72 -11.62
N SER A 40 0.46 7.25 -12.58
CA SER A 40 1.47 6.45 -13.28
C SER A 40 2.53 5.90 -12.34
N VAL A 41 2.94 6.70 -11.36
CA VAL A 41 3.92 6.29 -10.36
C VAL A 41 3.33 5.23 -9.45
N LEU A 42 2.08 5.43 -9.01
CA LEU A 42 1.39 4.46 -8.16
C LEU A 42 1.21 3.13 -8.89
N ASP A 43 0.86 3.18 -10.17
CA ASP A 43 0.68 1.97 -10.97
C ASP A 43 2.00 1.21 -11.09
N ASP A 44 3.11 1.91 -11.22
CA ASP A 44 4.43 1.28 -11.27
C ASP A 44 4.76 0.60 -9.95
N PHE A 45 4.52 1.27 -8.82
CA PHE A 45 4.81 0.70 -7.50
C PHE A 45 3.92 -0.48 -7.20
N PHE A 46 2.61 -0.35 -7.47
CA PHE A 46 1.65 -1.37 -7.09
C PHE A 46 1.51 -2.48 -8.11
N GLY A 47 2.04 -2.28 -9.31
CA GLY A 47 2.06 -3.30 -10.35
C GLY A 47 3.34 -4.13 -10.37
N ASN A 48 4.35 -3.75 -9.59
CA ASN A 48 5.63 -4.44 -9.54
C ASN A 48 5.84 -5.01 -8.14
N GLN A 49 6.01 -6.32 -8.05
CA GLN A 49 6.13 -7.01 -6.76
C GLN A 49 7.29 -6.50 -5.93
N ASP A 50 8.43 -6.26 -6.56
CA ASP A 50 9.62 -5.80 -5.82
C ASP A 50 9.42 -4.40 -5.27
N ASN A 51 8.86 -3.52 -6.07
CA ASN A 51 8.60 -2.14 -5.64
C ASN A 51 7.54 -2.11 -4.54
N LEU A 52 6.50 -2.93 -4.68
CA LEU A 52 5.46 -3.00 -3.67
C LEU A 52 6.01 -3.54 -2.34
N SER A 53 6.92 -4.50 -2.41
CA SER A 53 7.55 -5.05 -1.23
C SER A 53 8.35 -3.97 -0.49
N ILE A 54 9.10 -3.15 -1.22
CA ILE A 54 9.86 -2.05 -0.64
C ILE A 54 8.91 -1.05 0.03
N LEU A 55 7.83 -0.69 -0.67
CA LEU A 55 6.84 0.22 -0.13
C LEU A 55 6.22 -0.30 1.15
N ASN A 56 5.82 -1.57 1.14
CA ASN A 56 5.19 -2.19 2.30
C ASN A 56 6.16 -2.30 3.49
N THR A 57 7.43 -2.58 3.23
CA THR A 57 8.43 -2.65 4.28
C THR A 57 8.59 -1.28 4.96
N ALA A 58 8.68 -0.22 4.16
CA ALA A 58 8.78 1.13 4.70
C ALA A 58 7.52 1.51 5.48
N TRP A 59 6.36 1.17 4.92
CA TRP A 59 5.07 1.47 5.57
C TRP A 59 4.97 0.77 6.92
N ASP A 60 5.28 -0.51 6.96
CA ASP A 60 5.19 -1.31 8.17
C ASP A 60 6.20 -0.83 9.23
N ALA A 61 7.37 -0.39 8.80
CA ALA A 61 8.36 0.17 9.73
C ALA A 61 7.79 1.41 10.44
N LEU A 62 7.11 2.28 9.69
CA LEU A 62 6.52 3.48 10.28
C LEU A 62 5.34 3.14 11.20
N ILE A 63 4.57 2.12 10.85
CA ILE A 63 3.51 1.63 11.74
C ILE A 63 4.14 1.17 13.07
N ASN A 64 5.23 0.43 13.00
CA ASN A 64 5.91 -0.09 14.19
C ASN A 64 6.49 1.02 15.05
N GLU A 65 6.81 2.15 14.44
CA GLU A 65 7.28 3.33 15.20
C GLU A 65 6.14 4.10 15.84
N GLY A 66 4.89 3.70 15.60
CA GLY A 66 3.73 4.34 16.20
C GLY A 66 3.19 5.52 15.40
N CYS A 67 3.59 5.69 14.16
CA CYS A 67 3.12 6.78 13.32
C CYS A 67 1.65 6.59 12.95
N LYS A 68 0.92 7.70 12.81
CA LYS A 68 -0.47 7.67 12.39
C LYS A 68 -0.54 7.41 10.89
N ARG A 69 -1.67 6.84 10.44
CA ARG A 69 -1.83 6.46 9.04
C ARG A 69 -1.61 7.61 8.07
N ASP A 70 -2.17 8.78 8.39
CA ASP A 70 -2.03 9.93 7.49
C ASP A 70 -0.60 10.45 7.47
N ASP A 71 0.07 10.40 8.61
CA ASP A 71 1.47 10.80 8.70
C ASP A 71 2.36 9.86 7.91
N ILE A 72 2.06 8.57 7.94
CA ILE A 72 2.81 7.56 7.18
C ILE A 72 2.65 7.84 5.69
N ALA A 73 1.43 8.04 5.22
CA ALA A 73 1.17 8.31 3.82
C ALA A 73 1.88 9.58 3.36
N LYS A 74 1.86 10.61 4.19
CA LYS A 74 2.57 11.86 3.89
C LYS A 74 4.07 11.62 3.77
N GLU A 75 4.65 10.91 4.71
CA GLU A 75 6.08 10.63 4.73
C GLU A 75 6.51 9.83 3.51
N ILE A 76 5.76 8.77 3.20
CA ILE A 76 6.03 7.92 2.04
C ILE A 76 5.90 8.74 0.75
N SER A 77 4.88 9.58 0.66
CA SER A 77 4.68 10.43 -0.52
C SER A 77 5.86 11.38 -0.72
N GLN A 78 6.34 11.99 0.36
CA GLN A 78 7.49 12.89 0.30
C GLN A 78 8.76 12.18 -0.13
N LEU A 79 8.95 10.94 0.34
CA LEU A 79 10.08 10.14 -0.10
C LEU A 79 10.00 9.84 -1.60
N ILE A 80 8.82 9.52 -2.10
CA ILE A 80 8.63 9.25 -3.52
C ILE A 80 8.96 10.49 -4.34
N PHE A 81 8.44 11.66 -3.95
CA PHE A 81 8.70 12.90 -4.68
C PHE A 81 10.19 13.23 -4.70
N ARG A 82 10.84 13.10 -3.56
CA ARG A 82 12.24 13.48 -3.42
C ARG A 82 13.17 12.50 -4.13
N ASP A 83 12.98 11.20 -3.88
CA ASP A 83 13.91 10.19 -4.37
C ASP A 83 13.76 9.93 -5.87
N LEU A 84 12.55 10.08 -6.39
CA LEU A 84 12.29 9.87 -7.81
C LEU A 84 12.20 11.18 -8.59
N ASP A 85 12.41 12.30 -7.91
CA ASP A 85 12.36 13.64 -8.54
C ASP A 85 11.04 13.83 -9.29
N ILE A 86 9.94 13.54 -8.61
CA ILE A 86 8.60 13.59 -9.18
C ILE A 86 7.87 14.81 -8.66
N ILE A 87 7.14 15.48 -9.57
CA ILE A 87 6.32 16.63 -9.22
C ILE A 87 4.94 16.12 -8.81
N PRO A 88 4.39 16.58 -7.67
CA PRO A 88 3.04 16.19 -7.27
C PRO A 88 2.01 16.53 -8.33
N GLU A 89 1.05 15.62 -8.51
CA GLU A 89 -0.03 15.82 -9.46
C GLU A 89 -1.12 16.65 -8.80
N GLU A 90 -1.44 17.81 -9.40
CA GLU A 90 -2.42 18.72 -8.82
C GLU A 90 -3.82 18.40 -9.28
N ASP A 91 -4.78 18.67 -8.39
CA ASP A 91 -6.18 18.40 -8.69
C ASP A 91 -6.84 19.51 -9.50
N THR A 92 -6.13 20.61 -9.72
CA THR A 92 -6.64 21.74 -10.44
C THR A 92 -6.53 21.59 -11.94
N GLN A 93 -6.27 20.41 -12.40
CA GLN A 93 -6.09 20.12 -13.82
C GLN A 93 -7.35 20.28 -14.64
N GLU A 94 -8.47 20.35 -13.98
CA GLU A 94 -9.75 20.53 -14.65
C GLU A 94 -9.79 21.79 -15.52
N LEU A 95 -8.78 22.55 -15.45
CA LEU A 95 -8.67 23.66 -16.37
C LEU A 95 -8.60 23.18 -17.81
#